data_6524a81e899a802d160a6bf6fb952b06
#
_entry.id   6524a81e899a802d160a6bf6fb952b06
#
_cell.length_a   1.000
_cell.length_b   1.000
_cell.length_c   1.000
_cell.angle_alpha   90.00
_cell.angle_beta   90.00
_cell.angle_gamma   90.00
#
_symmetry.space_group_name_H-M   'P 1'
#
loop_
_entity.id
_entity.type
_entity.pdbx_description
1 polymer ?
#
loop_
_entity_poly.entity_id
_entity_poly.type
_entity_poly.pdbx_seq_one_letter_code
_entity_poly.pdbx_strand_id
1 'polypeptide(L)'
;ADGRFSALQAVRQGGKRVFILYEPDKARTALPLFRLLLDLMMQQSMSPTLNHKVWFLLDEFSLLPKAEAFTDVLSFARDPSGDNGRSGARIIAAVQSVQLLTRHYSEAEAKTLMSLFPNLITMRVMDPMSRAAFADRYGTARVIYRYMGEGNRPVTTDCEQKVVTDADFSQLMKPGQALMSLPAVSPDPFIYDGFRG
;
A
#
# COMPACT_ATOMS: atom_id res chain seq x y z
N ALA A 1 8.61 -19.26 30.42
CA ALA A 1 7.73 -19.43 29.27
C ALA A 1 8.30 -20.58 28.45
N ASP A 2 7.54 -21.66 28.33
CA ASP A 2 7.91 -22.86 27.57
C ASP A 2 7.97 -22.54 26.09
N GLY A 3 8.98 -21.95 25.60
CA GLY A 3 9.35 -21.58 24.23
C GLY A 3 8.59 -22.13 23.01
N ARG A 4 7.35 -22.55 23.15
CA ARG A 4 6.50 -23.09 22.10
C ARG A 4 5.59 -22.00 21.52
N PHE A 5 6.02 -21.41 20.41
CA PHE A 5 5.19 -20.51 19.62
C PHE A 5 4.53 -21.30 18.47
N SER A 6 3.22 -21.12 18.28
CA SER A 6 2.49 -21.64 17.15
C SER A 6 1.83 -20.48 16.39
N ALA A 7 2.29 -20.24 15.15
CA ALA A 7 1.73 -19.23 14.25
C ALA A 7 0.24 -19.48 13.99
N LEU A 8 -0.14 -20.74 13.78
CA LEU A 8 -1.54 -21.13 13.55
C LEU A 8 -2.43 -20.80 14.74
N GLN A 9 -1.97 -21.14 15.96
CA GLN A 9 -2.73 -20.85 17.17
C GLN A 9 -2.85 -19.33 17.43
N ALA A 10 -1.78 -18.57 17.15
CA ALA A 10 -1.78 -17.12 17.31
C ALA A 10 -2.87 -16.47 16.45
N VAL A 11 -3.04 -16.95 15.20
CA VAL A 11 -4.08 -16.45 14.29
C VAL A 11 -5.47 -16.94 14.70
N ARG A 12 -5.63 -18.24 15.00
CA ARG A 12 -6.94 -18.84 15.30
C ARG A 12 -7.57 -18.35 16.61
N GLN A 13 -6.76 -18.15 17.63
CA GLN A 13 -7.28 -17.73 18.95
C GLN A 13 -7.61 -16.24 19.01
N GLY A 14 -6.95 -15.40 18.21
CA GLY A 14 -7.11 -13.96 18.27
C GLY A 14 -6.61 -13.34 19.57
N GLY A 15 -6.81 -12.02 19.72
CA GLY A 15 -6.49 -11.30 20.94
C GLY A 15 -4.99 -11.22 21.30
N LYS A 16 -4.11 -11.69 20.43
CA LYS A 16 -2.66 -11.71 20.64
C LYS A 16 -1.98 -10.68 19.72
N ARG A 17 -0.88 -10.12 20.21
CA ARG A 17 0.04 -9.31 19.42
C ARG A 17 1.33 -10.11 19.25
N VAL A 18 1.76 -10.31 18.00
CA VAL A 18 3.00 -11.00 17.63
C VAL A 18 3.92 -9.96 17.00
N PHE A 19 5.09 -9.77 17.59
CA PHE A 19 6.12 -8.89 17.06
C PHE A 19 7.23 -9.75 16.47
N ILE A 20 7.53 -9.54 15.19
CA ILE A 20 8.66 -10.14 14.51
C ILE A 20 9.67 -9.02 14.28
N LEU A 21 10.74 -9.03 15.05
CA LEU A 21 11.76 -7.99 15.00
C LEU A 21 12.81 -8.34 13.95
N TYR A 22 13.08 -7.39 13.06
CA TYR A 22 14.15 -7.49 12.08
C TYR A 22 15.44 -6.92 12.67
N GLU A 23 16.42 -7.79 12.93
CA GLU A 23 17.75 -7.41 13.36
C GLU A 23 18.72 -7.60 12.18
N PRO A 24 19.35 -6.54 11.65
CA PRO A 24 20.17 -6.62 10.43
C PRO A 24 21.33 -7.60 10.49
N ASP A 25 21.94 -7.78 11.66
CA ASP A 25 23.05 -8.71 11.90
C ASP A 25 22.63 -10.19 11.84
N LYS A 26 21.38 -10.48 12.20
CA LYS A 26 20.80 -11.82 12.20
C LYS A 26 19.90 -12.09 11.00
N ALA A 27 19.63 -11.08 10.20
CA ALA A 27 18.63 -11.11 9.14
C ALA A 27 18.84 -12.25 8.15
N ARG A 28 20.06 -12.43 7.66
CA ARG A 28 20.35 -13.48 6.66
C ARG A 28 19.92 -14.88 7.11
N THR A 29 20.10 -15.19 8.39
CA THR A 29 19.72 -16.48 8.97
C THR A 29 18.24 -16.55 9.30
N ALA A 30 17.65 -15.44 9.74
CA ALA A 30 16.26 -15.39 10.22
C ALA A 30 15.22 -15.18 9.09
N LEU A 31 15.58 -14.58 7.95
CA LEU A 31 14.66 -14.29 6.86
C LEU A 31 13.83 -15.48 6.37
N PRO A 32 14.39 -16.69 6.17
CA PRO A 32 13.59 -17.85 5.77
C PRO A 32 12.52 -18.22 6.81
N LEU A 33 12.85 -18.09 8.09
CA LEU A 33 11.90 -18.31 9.18
C LEU A 33 10.82 -17.25 9.21
N PHE A 34 11.17 -15.98 9.02
CA PHE A 34 10.21 -14.89 8.96
C PHE A 34 9.25 -15.06 7.79
N ARG A 35 9.76 -15.44 6.62
CA ARG A 35 8.93 -15.77 5.46
C ARG A 35 7.94 -16.88 5.78
N LEU A 36 8.43 -17.99 6.33
CA LEU A 36 7.59 -19.13 6.67
C LEU A 36 6.50 -18.76 7.68
N LEU A 37 6.85 -18.01 8.74
CA LEU A 37 5.89 -17.54 9.73
C LEU A 37 4.83 -16.63 9.11
N LEU A 38 5.26 -15.68 8.27
CA LEU A 38 4.36 -14.75 7.60
C LEU A 38 3.41 -15.50 6.66
N ASP A 39 3.92 -16.41 5.81
CA ASP A 39 3.12 -17.21 4.90
C ASP A 39 2.08 -18.06 5.65
N LEU A 40 2.49 -18.76 6.72
CA LEU A 40 1.57 -19.56 7.53
C LEU A 40 0.49 -18.72 8.20
N MET A 41 0.84 -17.56 8.74
CA MET A 41 -0.13 -16.67 9.39
C MET A 41 -1.10 -16.06 8.36
N MET A 42 -0.58 -15.67 7.20
CA MET A 42 -1.39 -15.15 6.09
C MET A 42 -2.36 -16.20 5.55
N GLN A 43 -1.88 -17.39 5.23
CA GLN A 43 -2.74 -18.49 4.78
C GLN A 43 -3.83 -18.80 5.81
N GLN A 44 -3.47 -18.86 7.10
CA GLN A 44 -4.45 -19.12 8.14
C GLN A 44 -5.49 -17.99 8.28
N SER A 45 -5.12 -16.75 7.99
CA SER A 45 -6.06 -15.61 8.03
C SER A 45 -7.12 -15.66 6.94
N MET A 46 -6.92 -16.46 5.89
CA MET A 46 -7.91 -16.72 4.83
C MET A 46 -8.90 -17.82 5.20
N SER A 47 -8.75 -18.47 6.35
CA SER A 47 -9.63 -19.58 6.75
C SER A 47 -11.07 -19.12 6.87
N PRO A 48 -12.04 -19.82 6.26
CA PRO A 48 -13.45 -19.49 6.35
C PRO A 48 -14.03 -19.67 7.76
N THR A 49 -13.33 -20.37 8.63
CA THR A 49 -13.72 -20.59 10.02
C THR A 49 -13.26 -19.47 10.96
N LEU A 50 -12.48 -18.52 10.46
CA LEU A 50 -11.97 -17.42 11.26
C LEU A 50 -13.09 -16.37 11.47
N ASN A 51 -13.40 -16.07 12.72
CA ASN A 51 -14.50 -15.17 13.11
C ASN A 51 -14.03 -13.79 13.57
N HIS A 52 -12.75 -13.46 13.40
CA HIS A 52 -12.16 -12.17 13.77
C HIS A 52 -11.18 -11.69 12.70
N LYS A 53 -10.80 -10.42 12.78
CA LYS A 53 -9.82 -9.81 11.85
C LYS A 53 -8.41 -9.94 12.39
N VAL A 54 -7.48 -10.27 11.49
CA VAL A 54 -6.04 -10.33 11.74
C VAL A 54 -5.37 -9.17 11.02
N TRP A 55 -4.69 -8.33 11.78
CA TRP A 55 -3.97 -7.19 11.24
C TRP A 55 -2.50 -7.54 11.02
N PHE A 56 -2.03 -7.34 9.82
CA PHE A 56 -0.61 -7.42 9.45
C PHE A 56 -0.09 -6.00 9.27
N LEU A 57 0.81 -5.58 10.14
CA LEU A 57 1.48 -4.29 10.08
C LEU A 57 2.92 -4.52 9.62
N LEU A 58 3.22 -4.17 8.38
CA LEU A 58 4.51 -4.38 7.73
C LEU A 58 5.22 -3.04 7.61
N ASP A 59 6.00 -2.68 8.61
CA ASP A 59 6.61 -1.34 8.76
C ASP A 59 7.61 -1.04 7.63
N GLU A 60 8.42 -2.03 7.23
CA GLU A 60 9.28 -1.92 6.04
C GLU A 60 9.12 -3.17 5.18
N PHE A 61 8.08 -3.14 4.35
CA PHE A 61 7.71 -4.30 3.53
C PHE A 61 8.80 -4.69 2.54
N SER A 62 9.58 -3.74 2.05
CA SER A 62 10.68 -3.99 1.11
C SER A 62 11.84 -4.83 1.67
N LEU A 63 11.94 -4.97 3.00
CA LEU A 63 12.94 -5.83 3.65
C LEU A 63 12.51 -7.29 3.73
N LEU A 64 11.21 -7.55 3.61
CA LEU A 64 10.69 -8.91 3.70
C LEU A 64 10.94 -9.67 2.39
N PRO A 65 11.35 -10.93 2.47
CA PRO A 65 11.44 -11.79 1.29
C PRO A 65 10.05 -11.98 0.68
N LYS A 66 10.00 -12.29 -0.61
CA LYS A 66 8.75 -12.58 -1.30
C LYS A 66 7.98 -13.68 -0.56
N ALA A 67 6.80 -13.30 -0.04
CA ALA A 67 5.84 -14.21 0.56
C ALA A 67 4.84 -14.65 -0.53
N GLU A 68 4.69 -15.95 -0.75
CA GLU A 68 3.84 -16.47 -1.82
C GLU A 68 2.36 -16.21 -1.55
N ALA A 69 1.95 -16.38 -0.29
CA ALA A 69 0.58 -16.13 0.12
C ALA A 69 0.16 -14.64 0.07
N PHE A 70 1.10 -13.70 -0.06
CA PHE A 70 0.82 -12.28 0.08
C PHE A 70 -0.14 -11.73 -0.98
N THR A 71 0.10 -12.07 -2.25
CA THR A 71 -0.76 -11.65 -3.36
C THR A 71 -2.16 -12.24 -3.24
N ASP A 72 -2.26 -13.51 -2.86
CA ASP A 72 -3.54 -14.20 -2.68
C ASP A 72 -4.34 -13.56 -1.54
N VAL A 73 -3.68 -13.30 -0.41
CA VAL A 73 -4.32 -12.65 0.75
C VAL A 73 -4.80 -11.24 0.40
N LEU A 74 -4.01 -10.44 -0.33
CA LEU A 74 -4.43 -9.11 -0.78
C LEU A 74 -5.62 -9.17 -1.72
N SER A 75 -5.59 -10.08 -2.69
CA SER A 75 -6.69 -10.28 -3.64
C SER A 75 -7.97 -10.70 -2.92
N PHE A 76 -7.86 -11.63 -1.98
CA PHE A 76 -8.97 -12.12 -1.18
C PHE A 76 -9.50 -11.08 -0.19
N ALA A 77 -8.61 -10.27 0.40
CA ALA A 77 -8.99 -9.19 1.30
C ALA A 77 -9.76 -8.06 0.60
N ARG A 78 -9.57 -7.91 -0.72
CA ARG A 78 -10.22 -6.90 -1.54
C ARG A 78 -11.62 -7.28 -1.99
N ASP A 79 -11.95 -8.57 -2.06
CA ASP A 79 -13.24 -9.03 -2.57
C ASP A 79 -14.38 -8.63 -1.64
N PRO A 80 -15.23 -7.65 -2.04
CA PRO A 80 -16.39 -7.23 -1.25
C PRO A 80 -17.55 -8.23 -1.37
N SER A 81 -17.53 -9.10 -2.40
CA SER A 81 -18.59 -10.08 -2.68
C SER A 81 -18.40 -11.37 -1.90
N GLY A 82 -17.26 -11.54 -1.26
CA GLY A 82 -17.06 -12.64 -0.32
C GLY A 82 -18.19 -12.63 0.69
N ASP A 83 -19.14 -13.50 0.47
CA ASP A 83 -20.34 -13.72 1.25
C ASP A 83 -19.99 -13.67 2.74
N ASN A 84 -20.37 -12.57 3.41
CA ASN A 84 -20.14 -12.27 4.81
C ASN A 84 -18.85 -11.54 5.24
N GLY A 85 -18.10 -10.90 4.37
CA GLY A 85 -16.92 -10.12 4.78
C GLY A 85 -15.85 -10.96 5.53
N ARG A 86 -15.71 -12.21 5.17
CA ARG A 86 -14.94 -13.23 5.88
C ARG A 86 -13.45 -13.27 5.61
N SER A 87 -12.91 -12.40 4.77
CA SER A 87 -11.46 -12.28 4.79
C SER A 87 -11.00 -11.76 6.15
N GLY A 88 -10.35 -12.61 6.92
CA GLY A 88 -9.81 -12.26 8.24
C GLY A 88 -8.67 -11.24 8.14
N ALA A 89 -7.97 -11.15 7.01
CA ALA A 89 -6.78 -10.32 6.85
C ALA A 89 -7.10 -8.84 6.67
N ARG A 90 -6.29 -7.99 7.30
CA ARG A 90 -6.17 -6.55 7.08
C ARG A 90 -4.67 -6.23 7.03
N ILE A 91 -4.23 -5.56 5.98
CA ILE A 91 -2.81 -5.34 5.75
C ILE A 91 -2.54 -3.83 5.65
N ILE A 92 -1.57 -3.38 6.43
CA ILE A 92 -0.95 -2.07 6.30
C ILE A 92 0.51 -2.32 5.99
N ALA A 93 0.98 -1.87 4.83
CA ALA A 93 2.37 -2.02 4.41
C ALA A 93 2.98 -0.65 4.16
N ALA A 94 4.12 -0.39 4.74
CA ALA A 94 4.92 0.79 4.46
C ALA A 94 6.14 0.41 3.62
N VAL A 95 6.51 1.29 2.71
CA VAL A 95 7.70 1.17 1.87
C VAL A 95 8.36 2.54 1.73
N GLN A 96 9.67 2.59 1.74
CA GLN A 96 10.41 3.83 1.52
C GLN A 96 10.48 4.20 0.03
N SER A 97 10.54 3.18 -0.84
CA SER A 97 10.63 3.34 -2.28
C SER A 97 10.03 2.13 -2.98
N VAL A 98 9.30 2.37 -4.06
CA VAL A 98 8.78 1.29 -4.94
C VAL A 98 9.94 0.52 -5.58
N GLN A 99 11.06 1.19 -5.87
CA GLN A 99 12.24 0.55 -6.42
C GLN A 99 12.80 -0.54 -5.48
N LEU A 100 12.66 -0.39 -4.17
CA LEU A 100 13.13 -1.41 -3.22
C LEU A 100 12.30 -2.70 -3.31
N LEU A 101 11.05 -2.63 -3.72
CA LEU A 101 10.23 -3.81 -3.95
C LEU A 101 10.78 -4.68 -5.08
N THR A 102 11.41 -4.08 -6.08
CA THR A 102 11.96 -4.82 -7.22
C THR A 102 13.16 -5.70 -6.86
N ARG A 103 13.67 -5.60 -5.63
CA ARG A 103 14.69 -6.53 -5.11
C ARG A 103 14.15 -7.95 -4.89
N HIS A 104 12.86 -8.07 -4.59
CA HIS A 104 12.21 -9.33 -4.27
C HIS A 104 11.09 -9.69 -5.24
N TYR A 105 10.53 -8.70 -5.92
CA TYR A 105 9.44 -8.84 -6.90
C TYR A 105 9.92 -8.32 -8.26
N SER A 106 9.48 -8.90 -9.33
CA SER A 106 9.66 -8.29 -10.66
C SER A 106 8.92 -6.94 -10.72
N GLU A 107 9.26 -6.09 -11.69
CA GLU A 107 8.58 -4.80 -11.88
C GLU A 107 7.07 -4.97 -12.09
N ALA A 108 6.68 -6.00 -12.86
CA ALA A 108 5.27 -6.32 -13.10
C ALA A 108 4.54 -6.75 -11.81
N GLU A 109 5.20 -7.57 -10.99
CA GLU A 109 4.65 -7.98 -9.68
C GLU A 109 4.54 -6.82 -8.72
N ALA A 110 5.54 -5.93 -8.66
CA ALA A 110 5.49 -4.73 -7.83
C ALA A 110 4.33 -3.81 -8.22
N LYS A 111 4.10 -3.61 -9.52
CA LYS A 111 2.94 -2.87 -10.03
C LYS A 111 1.62 -3.54 -9.65
N THR A 112 1.54 -4.86 -9.79
CA THR A 112 0.37 -5.65 -9.38
C THR A 112 0.09 -5.50 -7.89
N LEU A 113 1.12 -5.67 -7.05
CA LEU A 113 0.98 -5.49 -5.60
C LEU A 113 0.47 -4.10 -5.24
N MET A 114 1.03 -3.05 -5.83
CA MET A 114 0.56 -1.69 -5.59
C MET A 114 -0.91 -1.50 -5.99
N SER A 115 -1.38 -2.13 -7.06
CA SER A 115 -2.77 -2.03 -7.52
C SER A 115 -3.76 -2.72 -6.57
N LEU A 116 -3.30 -3.70 -5.79
CA LEU A 116 -4.12 -4.41 -4.80
C LEU A 116 -4.38 -3.61 -3.52
N PHE A 117 -3.63 -2.54 -3.27
CA PHE A 117 -3.88 -1.62 -2.17
C PHE A 117 -4.80 -0.48 -2.64
N PRO A 118 -6.10 -0.48 -2.33
CA PRO A 118 -7.01 0.59 -2.74
C PRO A 118 -6.69 1.91 -2.02
N ASN A 119 -6.27 1.82 -0.77
CA ASN A 119 -5.91 2.98 0.05
C ASN A 119 -4.41 3.25 -0.08
N LEU A 120 -4.05 4.49 -0.34
CA LEU A 120 -2.66 4.93 -0.46
C LEU A 120 -2.46 6.22 0.34
N ILE A 121 -1.42 6.23 1.15
CA ILE A 121 -0.95 7.40 1.87
C ILE A 121 0.49 7.64 1.42
N THR A 122 0.72 8.73 0.71
CA THR A 122 2.03 9.06 0.16
C THR A 122 2.54 10.34 0.80
N MET A 123 3.64 10.24 1.51
CA MET A 123 4.39 11.40 2.01
C MET A 123 5.32 11.93 0.91
N ARG A 124 6.18 12.89 1.26
CA ARG A 124 7.17 13.41 0.32
C ARG A 124 8.08 12.29 -0.20
N VAL A 125 8.15 12.15 -1.52
CA VAL A 125 8.94 11.12 -2.20
C VAL A 125 10.02 11.77 -3.06
N MET A 126 11.27 11.38 -2.87
CA MET A 126 12.39 11.92 -3.65
C MET A 126 12.79 11.00 -4.82
N ASP A 127 12.54 9.71 -4.71
CA ASP A 127 12.85 8.73 -5.75
C ASP A 127 11.98 8.92 -7.01
N PRO A 128 12.58 9.14 -8.18
CA PRO A 128 11.84 9.41 -9.42
C PRO A 128 10.93 8.25 -9.84
N MET A 129 11.38 7.01 -9.68
CA MET A 129 10.60 5.82 -10.07
C MET A 129 9.32 5.71 -9.24
N SER A 130 9.42 5.93 -7.93
CA SER A 130 8.26 5.93 -7.04
C SER A 130 7.31 7.08 -7.35
N ARG A 131 7.83 8.29 -7.64
CA ARG A 131 6.99 9.44 -8.01
C ARG A 131 6.18 9.16 -9.26
N ALA A 132 6.84 8.65 -10.31
CA ALA A 132 6.16 8.30 -11.55
C ALA A 132 5.08 7.23 -11.32
N ALA A 133 5.40 6.17 -10.58
CA ALA A 133 4.47 5.09 -10.27
C ALA A 133 3.24 5.58 -9.48
N PHE A 134 3.43 6.50 -8.55
CA PHE A 134 2.32 7.09 -7.79
C PHE A 134 1.51 8.07 -8.64
N ALA A 135 2.15 8.93 -9.45
CA ALA A 135 1.45 9.84 -10.34
C ALA A 135 0.56 9.10 -11.35
N ASP A 136 1.09 8.05 -11.96
CA ASP A 136 0.34 7.24 -12.93
C ASP A 136 -0.89 6.56 -12.34
N ARG A 137 -0.88 6.29 -11.03
CA ARG A 137 -2.03 5.70 -10.34
C ARG A 137 -3.27 6.61 -10.33
N TYR A 138 -3.08 7.91 -10.32
CA TYR A 138 -4.18 8.88 -10.29
C TYR A 138 -4.74 9.20 -11.67
N GLY A 139 -4.04 8.75 -12.72
CA GLY A 139 -4.48 8.93 -14.11
C GLY A 139 -4.50 10.37 -14.56
N THR A 140 -5.33 10.64 -15.56
CA THR A 140 -5.49 11.93 -16.18
C THR A 140 -6.93 12.44 -16.06
N ALA A 141 -7.11 13.76 -16.06
CA ALA A 141 -8.39 14.42 -16.11
C ALA A 141 -8.44 15.35 -17.31
N ARG A 142 -9.62 15.50 -17.90
CA ARG A 142 -9.87 16.49 -18.95
C ARG A 142 -10.08 17.85 -18.33
N VAL A 143 -9.20 18.79 -18.65
CA VAL A 143 -9.25 20.17 -18.15
C VAL A 143 -9.68 21.10 -19.28
N ILE A 144 -10.69 21.91 -19.02
CA ILE A 144 -11.22 22.86 -20.00
C ILE A 144 -10.76 24.25 -19.59
N TYR A 145 -9.90 24.84 -20.43
CA TYR A 145 -9.47 26.23 -20.29
C TYR A 145 -10.38 27.12 -21.09
N ARG A 146 -10.84 28.18 -20.44
CA ARG A 146 -11.57 29.27 -21.10
C ARG A 146 -10.78 30.58 -20.91
N TYR A 147 -10.36 31.17 -22.00
CA TYR A 147 -9.65 32.46 -22.00
C TYR A 147 -10.13 33.37 -23.13
N MET A 148 -9.83 34.65 -23.02
CA MET A 148 -10.12 35.60 -24.08
C MET A 148 -8.96 35.63 -25.05
N GLY A 149 -9.21 35.22 -26.30
CA GLY A 149 -8.27 35.26 -27.41
C GLY A 149 -8.20 36.63 -28.08
N GLU A 150 -7.46 36.68 -29.19
CA GLU A 150 -7.35 37.92 -29.99
C GLU A 150 -8.73 38.42 -30.43
N GLY A 151 -8.96 39.72 -30.32
CA GLY A 151 -10.24 40.36 -30.64
C GLY A 151 -11.33 40.17 -29.59
N ASN A 152 -10.92 39.84 -28.33
CA ASN A 152 -11.85 39.68 -27.18
C ASN A 152 -12.90 38.59 -27.40
N ARG A 153 -12.56 37.54 -28.15
CA ARG A 153 -13.44 36.39 -28.37
C ARG A 153 -13.12 35.27 -27.36
N PRO A 154 -14.13 34.67 -26.72
CA PRO A 154 -13.91 33.56 -25.82
C PRO A 154 -13.40 32.35 -26.60
N VAL A 155 -12.26 31.83 -26.19
CA VAL A 155 -11.67 30.60 -26.70
C VAL A 155 -11.78 29.53 -25.63
N THR A 156 -12.21 28.35 -26.04
CA THR A 156 -12.25 27.18 -25.17
C THR A 156 -11.28 26.14 -25.74
N THR A 157 -10.34 25.73 -24.94
CA THR A 157 -9.40 24.65 -25.29
C THR A 157 -9.51 23.60 -24.20
N ASP A 158 -9.56 22.36 -24.62
CA ASP A 158 -9.47 21.22 -23.70
C ASP A 158 -8.14 20.52 -23.86
N CYS A 159 -7.64 20.02 -22.76
CA CYS A 159 -6.44 19.19 -22.73
C CYS A 159 -6.55 18.14 -21.63
N GLU A 160 -5.86 17.04 -21.84
CA GLU A 160 -5.72 16.02 -20.84
C GLU A 160 -4.50 16.32 -19.96
N GLN A 161 -4.69 16.33 -18.65
CA GLN A 161 -3.62 16.58 -17.68
C GLN A 161 -3.62 15.53 -16.60
N LYS A 162 -2.43 15.18 -16.09
CA LYS A 162 -2.33 14.30 -14.91
C LYS A 162 -3.05 14.95 -13.71
N VAL A 163 -3.87 14.16 -13.02
CA VAL A 163 -4.54 14.58 -11.78
C VAL A 163 -3.52 14.94 -10.70
N VAL A 164 -2.45 14.15 -10.62
CA VAL A 164 -1.31 14.35 -9.74
C VAL A 164 -0.05 14.19 -10.57
N THR A 165 0.89 15.13 -10.44
CA THR A 165 2.16 15.12 -11.17
C THR A 165 3.30 14.60 -10.31
N ASP A 166 4.40 14.20 -10.93
CA ASP A 166 5.63 13.80 -10.25
C ASP A 166 6.16 14.91 -9.32
N ALA A 167 5.98 16.19 -9.74
CA ALA A 167 6.42 17.35 -8.97
C ALA A 167 5.65 17.51 -7.65
N ASP A 168 4.39 17.13 -7.61
CA ASP A 168 3.56 17.24 -6.41
C ASP A 168 4.16 16.45 -5.24
N PHE A 169 4.74 15.30 -5.52
CA PHE A 169 5.34 14.45 -4.48
C PHE A 169 6.67 14.97 -3.92
N SER A 170 7.39 15.80 -4.66
CA SER A 170 8.72 16.28 -4.25
C SER A 170 8.75 17.75 -3.86
N GLN A 171 7.92 18.57 -4.47
CA GLN A 171 7.97 20.02 -4.34
C GLN A 171 6.83 20.61 -3.51
N LEU A 172 5.61 20.13 -3.68
CA LEU A 172 4.44 20.71 -3.05
C LEU A 172 4.15 20.18 -1.65
N MET A 173 4.63 18.97 -1.31
CA MET A 173 4.41 18.42 0.02
C MET A 173 5.39 18.96 1.05
N LYS A 174 4.85 19.61 2.07
CA LYS A 174 5.60 20.08 3.24
C LYS A 174 5.79 18.94 4.25
N PRO A 175 6.78 19.05 5.15
CA PRO A 175 6.88 18.13 6.28
C PRO A 175 5.55 18.03 7.05
N GLY A 176 5.11 16.81 7.34
CA GLY A 176 3.84 16.55 8.02
C GLY A 176 2.61 16.52 7.11
N GLN A 177 2.77 16.73 5.80
CA GLN A 177 1.71 16.55 4.81
C GLN A 177 1.79 15.17 4.15
N ALA A 178 0.64 14.65 3.75
CA ALA A 178 0.53 13.45 2.93
C ALA A 178 -0.56 13.62 1.87
N LEU A 179 -0.32 13.07 0.68
CA LEU A 179 -1.37 12.87 -0.32
C LEU A 179 -2.06 11.55 0.00
N MET A 180 -3.35 11.61 0.23
CA MET A 180 -4.18 10.46 0.56
C MET A 180 -5.13 10.12 -0.59
N SER A 181 -5.15 8.85 -0.96
CA SER A 181 -6.19 8.25 -1.79
C SER A 181 -6.93 7.22 -0.95
N LEU A 182 -8.11 7.57 -0.51
CA LEU A 182 -8.96 6.77 0.36
C LEU A 182 -10.35 6.68 -0.27
N PRO A 183 -10.60 5.76 -1.23
CA PRO A 183 -11.84 5.72 -2.01
C PRO A 183 -13.13 5.61 -1.17
N ALA A 184 -13.04 5.05 0.04
CA ALA A 184 -14.17 4.99 0.97
C ALA A 184 -14.48 6.34 1.65
N VAL A 185 -13.56 7.32 1.59
CA VAL A 185 -13.70 8.64 2.22
C VAL A 185 -13.96 9.72 1.17
N SER A 186 -13.20 9.69 0.07
CA SER A 186 -13.31 10.64 -1.03
C SER A 186 -12.99 9.94 -2.35
N PRO A 187 -13.77 10.21 -3.42
CA PRO A 187 -13.44 9.70 -4.76
C PRO A 187 -12.13 10.29 -5.29
N ASP A 188 -11.82 11.53 -4.92
CA ASP A 188 -10.63 12.25 -5.35
C ASP A 188 -9.53 12.19 -4.29
N PRO A 189 -8.24 12.18 -4.71
CA PRO A 189 -7.12 12.30 -3.78
C PRO A 189 -7.13 13.68 -3.11
N PHE A 190 -6.69 13.74 -1.86
CA PHE A 190 -6.64 14.99 -1.09
C PHE A 190 -5.35 15.07 -0.27
N ILE A 191 -4.94 16.32 0.02
CA ILE A 191 -3.79 16.56 0.91
C ILE A 191 -4.27 16.58 2.35
N TYR A 192 -3.67 15.74 3.18
CA TYR A 192 -3.86 15.73 4.62
C TYR A 192 -2.70 16.47 5.31
N ASP A 193 -3.01 17.43 6.15
CA ASP A 193 -2.03 18.29 6.86
C ASP A 193 -2.14 18.09 8.38
N GLY A 194 -2.09 16.86 8.85
CA GLY A 194 -2.30 16.52 10.25
C GLY A 194 -1.15 15.79 10.94
N PHE A 195 -0.08 15.46 10.19
CA PHE A 195 1.10 14.81 10.76
C PHE A 195 2.15 15.82 11.29
N ARG A 196 1.69 16.97 11.77
CA ARG A 196 2.58 17.91 12.44
C ARG A 196 2.74 17.46 13.89
N GLY A 197 3.96 17.02 14.22
CA GLY A 197 4.37 16.79 15.60
C GLY A 197 4.62 18.10 16.33
#